data_c9356f5ccd367647a9929a09921b8006
#
_entry.id   c9356f5ccd367647a9929a09921b8006
#
_cell.length_a   1.000
_cell.length_b   1.000
_cell.length_c   1.000
_cell.angle_alpha   90.00
_cell.angle_beta   90.00
_cell.angle_gamma   90.00
#
_symmetry.space_group_name_H-M   'P 1'
#
loop_
_entity.id
_entity.type
_entity.pdbx_description
1 polymer ?
#
loop_
_entity_poly.entity_id
_entity_poly.type
_entity_poly.pdbx_seq_one_letter_code
_entity_poly.pdbx_strand_id
1 'polypeptide(L)'
;FFGGLYRDVYLVYTSPVQLSTTHYASSGVYLKTVGITDAQAEVCAKTFLSNALKSNQALILETEILDADGNRVALSAKKVNVKAGEKNVAFEALMTIAQPKRWDVDSPYLYKVYSRLKNKKGEVLDCVVNPLGIREYHFDAEKGFFLNGKYRKLIGTSRHQDYKGMGNALRDEMHIRDIQLSKDMGSNFLRVAHYPQDPVVMQMCDKLGLLTSVEIPIVNAITQSRAFMDNCVEQATEMVCQNYNYPSVIIWAYMNEVLLRPPFNPDNKKERAEYMKFLHQIASAVEAQIR
;
A
#
# COMPACT_ATOMS: atom_id res chain seq x y z
N PHE A 1 14.82 -11.59 -13.14
CA PHE A 1 13.74 -10.63 -13.47
C PHE A 1 13.36 -10.80 -14.93
N PHE A 2 12.06 -10.69 -15.23
CA PHE A 2 11.52 -10.80 -16.58
C PHE A 2 11.05 -9.40 -17.01
N GLY A 3 11.35 -9.04 -18.25
CA GLY A 3 10.91 -7.76 -18.84
C GLY A 3 9.58 -7.90 -19.56
N GLY A 4 9.04 -6.76 -19.99
CA GLY A 4 7.80 -6.68 -20.76
C GLY A 4 6.57 -6.35 -19.95
N LEU A 5 5.41 -6.30 -20.61
CA LEU A 5 4.10 -6.08 -19.99
C LEU A 5 3.55 -7.44 -19.55
N TYR A 6 3.81 -7.81 -18.30
CA TYR A 6 3.41 -9.11 -17.73
C TYR A 6 2.24 -9.01 -16.74
N ARG A 7 1.73 -7.79 -16.50
CA ARG A 7 0.52 -7.51 -15.71
C ARG A 7 -0.55 -6.89 -16.61
N ASP A 8 -1.76 -6.85 -16.11
CA ASP A 8 -2.88 -6.22 -16.80
C ASP A 8 -2.62 -4.75 -17.11
N VAL A 9 -3.11 -4.33 -18.27
CA VAL A 9 -3.04 -2.94 -18.73
C VAL A 9 -4.46 -2.43 -18.93
N TYR A 10 -4.79 -1.33 -18.28
CA TYR A 10 -6.13 -0.73 -18.33
C TYR A 10 -6.09 0.66 -18.98
N LEU A 11 -7.13 0.98 -19.72
CA LEU A 11 -7.41 2.35 -20.12
C LEU A 11 -8.57 2.87 -19.25
N VAL A 12 -8.26 3.85 -18.40
CA VAL A 12 -9.24 4.42 -17.46
C VAL A 12 -9.78 5.74 -17.99
N TYR A 13 -11.09 5.81 -18.18
CA TYR A 13 -11.79 7.03 -18.54
C TYR A 13 -12.39 7.65 -17.29
N THR A 14 -12.10 8.93 -17.06
CA THR A 14 -12.60 9.68 -15.90
C THR A 14 -13.28 10.97 -16.32
N SER A 15 -14.06 11.56 -15.42
CA SER A 15 -14.45 12.96 -15.54
C SER A 15 -13.21 13.87 -15.51
N PRO A 16 -13.24 15.04 -16.16
CA PRO A 16 -12.18 16.04 -16.02
C PRO A 16 -11.94 16.49 -14.57
N VAL A 17 -12.93 16.28 -13.69
CA VAL A 17 -12.78 16.46 -12.23
C VAL A 17 -12.96 15.11 -11.58
N GLN A 18 -11.92 14.63 -10.88
CA GLN A 18 -11.82 13.24 -10.48
C GLN A 18 -11.07 13.03 -9.16
N LEU A 19 -11.19 11.84 -8.61
CA LEU A 19 -10.27 11.28 -7.62
C LEU A 19 -8.91 11.05 -8.31
N SER A 20 -7.81 11.49 -7.67
CA SER A 20 -6.51 11.59 -8.34
C SER A 20 -5.79 10.24 -8.47
N THR A 21 -6.14 9.46 -9.50
CA THR A 21 -5.42 8.23 -9.85
C THR A 21 -3.97 8.46 -10.29
N THR A 22 -3.60 9.70 -10.61
CA THR A 22 -2.23 10.10 -10.94
C THR A 22 -1.36 10.40 -9.70
N HIS A 23 -1.91 10.32 -8.48
CA HIS A 23 -1.13 10.44 -7.26
C HIS A 23 -0.40 9.12 -6.99
N TYR A 24 0.82 8.99 -7.51
CA TYR A 24 1.66 7.79 -7.44
C TYR A 24 0.98 6.51 -7.96
N ALA A 25 0.11 6.63 -8.97
CA ALA A 25 -0.69 5.52 -9.50
C ALA A 25 -1.46 4.73 -8.41
N SER A 26 -1.84 5.41 -7.34
CA SER A 26 -2.65 4.86 -6.24
C SER A 26 -4.14 5.09 -6.49
N SER A 27 -5.00 4.68 -5.57
CA SER A 27 -6.43 4.99 -5.61
C SER A 27 -6.75 6.48 -5.37
N GLY A 28 -5.75 7.30 -4.99
CA GLY A 28 -5.93 8.68 -4.54
C GLY A 28 -6.65 8.84 -3.20
N VAL A 29 -6.90 7.73 -2.49
CA VAL A 29 -7.57 7.68 -1.19
C VAL A 29 -6.71 6.88 -0.22
N TYR A 30 -6.39 7.47 0.92
CA TYR A 30 -5.59 6.85 1.98
C TYR A 30 -6.39 6.77 3.26
N LEU A 31 -6.53 5.57 3.79
CA LEU A 31 -7.33 5.26 4.98
C LEU A 31 -6.42 4.96 6.16
N LYS A 32 -6.54 5.74 7.22
CA LYS A 32 -5.74 5.56 8.43
C LYS A 32 -6.66 5.44 9.64
N THR A 33 -6.53 4.36 10.40
CA THR A 33 -7.10 4.28 11.74
C THR A 33 -6.24 5.13 12.68
N VAL A 34 -6.83 6.17 13.28
CA VAL A 34 -6.12 7.13 14.14
C VAL A 34 -6.37 6.90 15.63
N GLY A 35 -7.38 6.10 15.96
CA GLY A 35 -7.67 5.67 17.32
C GLY A 35 -8.54 4.41 17.33
N ILE A 36 -8.28 3.50 18.25
CA ILE A 36 -9.05 2.27 18.43
C ILE A 36 -9.30 2.04 19.92
N THR A 37 -10.55 1.78 20.24
CA THR A 37 -11.00 1.19 21.51
C THR A 37 -11.96 0.05 21.19
N ASP A 38 -12.43 -0.68 22.21
CA ASP A 38 -13.48 -1.69 21.99
C ASP A 38 -14.84 -1.04 21.67
N ALA A 39 -15.05 0.20 22.11
CA ALA A 39 -16.30 0.93 21.86
C ALA A 39 -16.33 1.60 20.49
N GLN A 40 -15.20 2.07 19.98
CA GLN A 40 -15.14 2.80 18.71
C GLN A 40 -13.77 2.77 18.06
N ALA A 41 -13.76 2.96 16.74
CA ALA A 41 -12.56 3.27 15.96
C ALA A 41 -12.75 4.59 15.20
N GLU A 42 -11.71 5.42 15.19
CA GLU A 42 -11.65 6.63 14.38
C GLU A 42 -10.83 6.37 13.12
N VAL A 43 -11.41 6.68 11.97
CA VAL A 43 -10.80 6.50 10.65
C VAL A 43 -10.69 7.85 9.96
N CYS A 44 -9.47 8.22 9.60
CA CYS A 44 -9.20 9.37 8.73
C CYS A 44 -9.08 8.88 7.28
N ALA A 45 -9.91 9.44 6.40
CA ALA A 45 -9.79 9.27 4.95
C ALA A 45 -9.18 10.54 4.35
N LYS A 46 -7.96 10.43 3.82
CA LYS A 46 -7.29 11.49 3.06
C LYS A 46 -7.47 11.20 1.57
N THR A 47 -8.19 12.09 0.89
CA THR A 47 -8.56 11.93 -0.53
C THR A 47 -7.95 13.04 -1.36
N PHE A 48 -7.31 12.66 -2.47
CA PHE A 48 -6.74 13.60 -3.43
C PHE A 48 -7.67 13.80 -4.62
N LEU A 49 -7.91 15.05 -4.99
CA LEU A 49 -8.75 15.44 -6.12
C LEU A 49 -7.94 16.22 -7.15
N SER A 50 -8.33 16.07 -8.42
CA SER A 50 -7.77 16.86 -9.53
C SER A 50 -8.88 17.45 -10.37
N ASN A 51 -8.65 18.67 -10.91
CA ASN A 51 -9.57 19.39 -11.78
C ASN A 51 -8.84 19.86 -13.04
N ALA A 52 -9.08 19.20 -14.15
CA ALA A 52 -8.51 19.56 -15.46
C ALA A 52 -9.30 20.66 -16.19
N LEU A 53 -10.43 21.11 -15.65
CA LEU A 53 -11.23 22.19 -16.24
C LEU A 53 -10.58 23.56 -16.02
N LYS A 54 -10.96 24.51 -16.86
CA LYS A 54 -10.54 25.93 -16.77
C LYS A 54 -11.37 26.76 -15.77
N SER A 55 -12.23 26.11 -15.00
CA SER A 55 -13.09 26.75 -14.00
C SER A 55 -13.03 26.04 -12.66
N ASN A 56 -13.20 26.78 -11.56
CA ASN A 56 -13.30 26.23 -10.21
C ASN A 56 -14.54 25.35 -10.10
N GLN A 57 -14.41 24.25 -9.38
CA GLN A 57 -15.50 23.28 -9.19
C GLN A 57 -15.86 23.17 -7.73
N ALA A 58 -17.12 23.46 -7.42
CA ALA A 58 -17.70 23.21 -6.11
C ALA A 58 -18.44 21.86 -6.13
N LEU A 59 -17.98 20.93 -5.30
CA LEU A 59 -18.32 19.52 -5.33
C LEU A 59 -18.69 19.03 -3.93
N ILE A 60 -19.19 17.81 -3.85
CA ILE A 60 -19.39 17.06 -2.61
C ILE A 60 -18.47 15.85 -2.66
N LEU A 61 -17.55 15.77 -1.71
CA LEU A 61 -16.76 14.56 -1.46
C LEU A 61 -17.47 13.75 -0.38
N GLU A 62 -17.97 12.58 -0.79
CA GLU A 62 -18.65 11.63 0.08
C GLU A 62 -17.75 10.42 0.32
N THR A 63 -17.53 10.08 1.58
CA THR A 63 -16.83 8.85 1.99
C THR A 63 -17.76 8.03 2.86
N GLU A 64 -18.09 6.81 2.43
CA GLU A 64 -19.01 5.90 3.08
C GLU A 64 -18.29 4.61 3.43
N ILE A 65 -18.44 4.14 4.67
CA ILE A 65 -17.87 2.87 5.14
C ILE A 65 -19.00 1.88 5.32
N LEU A 66 -18.90 0.73 4.64
CA LEU A 66 -19.81 -0.39 4.76
C LEU A 66 -19.15 -1.56 5.49
N ASP A 67 -19.93 -2.28 6.28
CA ASP A 67 -19.52 -3.56 6.86
C ASP A 67 -19.52 -4.69 5.81
N ALA A 68 -19.18 -5.93 6.23
CA ALA A 68 -19.15 -7.07 5.32
C ALA A 68 -20.54 -7.46 4.79
N ASP A 69 -21.59 -7.11 5.50
CA ASP A 69 -23.00 -7.38 5.15
C ASP A 69 -23.59 -6.27 4.25
N GLY A 70 -22.80 -5.20 3.98
CA GLY A 70 -23.21 -4.06 3.16
C GLY A 70 -23.96 -2.97 3.92
N ASN A 71 -24.03 -3.04 5.25
CA ASN A 71 -24.66 -2.00 6.05
C ASN A 71 -23.70 -0.81 6.23
N ARG A 72 -24.24 0.40 6.13
CA ARG A 72 -23.46 1.62 6.36
C ARG A 72 -23.16 1.81 7.84
N VAL A 73 -21.88 1.81 8.19
CA VAL A 73 -21.39 2.00 9.57
C VAL A 73 -20.82 3.41 9.82
N ALA A 74 -20.41 4.11 8.76
CA ALA A 74 -20.00 5.52 8.86
C ALA A 74 -20.20 6.25 7.53
N LEU A 75 -20.39 7.57 7.61
CA LEU A 75 -20.55 8.45 6.45
C LEU A 75 -19.98 9.82 6.75
N SER A 76 -19.24 10.38 5.80
CA SER A 76 -18.85 11.77 5.74
C SER A 76 -19.22 12.35 4.37
N ALA A 77 -19.86 13.51 4.35
CA ALA A 77 -20.14 14.25 3.12
C ALA A 77 -19.72 15.71 3.31
N LYS A 78 -18.69 16.13 2.60
CA LYS A 78 -18.09 17.46 2.73
C LYS A 78 -18.21 18.23 1.42
N LYS A 79 -18.57 19.50 1.50
CA LYS A 79 -18.44 20.43 0.37
C LYS A 79 -16.96 20.75 0.20
N VAL A 80 -16.45 20.57 -1.00
CA VAL A 80 -15.06 20.83 -1.37
C VAL A 80 -15.00 21.73 -2.60
N ASN A 81 -13.95 22.50 -2.71
CA ASN A 81 -13.72 23.38 -3.87
C ASN A 81 -12.33 23.07 -4.44
N VAL A 82 -12.27 22.70 -5.72
CA VAL A 82 -11.02 22.43 -6.44
C VAL A 82 -10.88 23.47 -7.54
N LYS A 83 -9.81 24.27 -7.48
CA LYS A 83 -9.59 25.36 -8.43
C LYS A 83 -9.27 24.82 -9.83
N ALA A 84 -9.42 25.69 -10.82
CA ALA A 84 -9.08 25.40 -12.21
C ALA A 84 -7.63 24.93 -12.35
N GLY A 85 -7.42 23.79 -12.98
CA GLY A 85 -6.08 23.23 -13.26
C GLY A 85 -5.35 22.63 -12.05
N GLU A 86 -5.93 22.63 -10.85
CA GLU A 86 -5.31 22.03 -9.67
C GLU A 86 -5.22 20.50 -9.80
N LYS A 87 -4.08 19.96 -9.35
CA LYS A 87 -3.81 18.51 -9.34
C LYS A 87 -3.45 18.06 -7.92
N ASN A 88 -3.94 16.88 -7.55
CA ASN A 88 -3.60 16.20 -6.30
C ASN A 88 -3.84 17.07 -5.03
N VAL A 89 -4.99 17.75 -4.96
CA VAL A 89 -5.37 18.54 -3.79
C VAL A 89 -5.98 17.62 -2.73
N ALA A 90 -5.41 17.64 -1.53
CA ALA A 90 -5.83 16.77 -0.44
C ALA A 90 -7.03 17.31 0.35
N PHE A 91 -7.97 16.43 0.66
CA PHE A 91 -9.09 16.67 1.57
C PHE A 91 -9.17 15.54 2.59
N GLU A 92 -9.46 15.88 3.84
CA GLU A 92 -9.53 14.89 4.92
C GLU A 92 -10.93 14.81 5.52
N ALA A 93 -11.34 13.60 5.84
CA ALA A 93 -12.58 13.29 6.54
C ALA A 93 -12.29 12.35 7.71
N LEU A 94 -12.70 12.74 8.92
CA LEU A 94 -12.66 11.89 10.10
C LEU A 94 -14.04 11.26 10.30
N MET A 95 -14.07 9.96 10.53
CA MET A 95 -15.27 9.16 10.71
C MET A 95 -15.11 8.21 11.89
N THR A 96 -16.19 7.94 12.60
CA THR A 96 -16.21 7.02 13.75
C THR A 96 -17.05 5.80 13.42
N ILE A 97 -16.52 4.62 13.70
CA ILE A 97 -17.21 3.33 13.61
C ILE A 97 -17.44 2.84 15.03
N ALA A 98 -18.70 2.64 15.41
CA ALA A 98 -19.06 2.08 16.71
C ALA A 98 -18.83 0.55 16.73
N GLN A 99 -18.33 0.02 17.86
CA GLN A 99 -18.08 -1.42 18.07
C GLN A 99 -17.34 -2.06 16.89
N PRO A 100 -16.13 -1.58 16.51
CA PRO A 100 -15.46 -2.02 15.32
C PRO A 100 -15.04 -3.48 15.38
N LYS A 101 -15.29 -4.22 14.32
CA LYS A 101 -14.68 -5.54 14.12
C LYS A 101 -13.26 -5.35 13.65
N ARG A 102 -12.29 -5.86 14.41
CA ARG A 102 -10.86 -5.72 14.11
C ARG A 102 -10.42 -6.75 13.06
N TRP A 103 -9.53 -6.35 12.18
CA TRP A 103 -8.80 -7.26 11.31
C TRP A 103 -7.69 -7.96 12.11
N ASP A 104 -7.63 -9.27 12.03
CA ASP A 104 -6.61 -10.11 12.68
C ASP A 104 -6.28 -11.30 11.78
N VAL A 105 -5.13 -11.95 11.99
CA VAL A 105 -4.71 -13.14 11.23
C VAL A 105 -5.67 -14.33 11.37
N ASP A 106 -6.40 -14.41 12.47
CA ASP A 106 -7.38 -15.47 12.75
C ASP A 106 -8.81 -15.06 12.34
N SER A 107 -9.06 -13.75 12.20
CA SER A 107 -10.36 -13.19 11.81
C SER A 107 -10.15 -11.94 10.94
N PRO A 108 -9.83 -12.11 9.66
CA PRO A 108 -9.46 -11.00 8.75
C PRO A 108 -10.69 -10.21 8.28
N TYR A 109 -11.29 -9.43 9.17
CA TYR A 109 -12.49 -8.68 8.88
C TYR A 109 -12.17 -7.41 8.08
N LEU A 110 -12.85 -7.25 6.95
CA LEU A 110 -12.67 -6.11 6.04
C LEU A 110 -13.96 -5.33 5.89
N TYR A 111 -13.86 -4.02 6.04
CA TYR A 111 -14.85 -3.04 5.60
C TYR A 111 -14.59 -2.66 4.15
N LYS A 112 -15.61 -2.12 3.46
CA LYS A 112 -15.49 -1.47 2.15
C LYS A 112 -15.71 0.02 2.28
N VAL A 113 -14.78 0.81 1.76
CA VAL A 113 -14.86 2.28 1.78
C VAL A 113 -15.08 2.79 0.38
N TYR A 114 -16.24 3.40 0.16
CA TYR A 114 -16.59 4.09 -1.07
C TYR A 114 -16.26 5.57 -0.94
N SER A 115 -15.38 6.08 -1.79
CA SER A 115 -15.11 7.51 -1.92
C SER A 115 -15.72 7.98 -3.24
N ARG A 116 -16.73 8.85 -3.17
CA ARG A 116 -17.49 9.36 -4.32
C ARG A 116 -17.32 10.86 -4.44
N LEU A 117 -17.03 11.31 -5.64
CA LEU A 117 -17.04 12.71 -5.99
C LEU A 117 -18.36 13.02 -6.68
N LYS A 118 -19.14 13.96 -6.11
CA LYS A 118 -20.47 14.33 -6.63
C LYS A 118 -20.50 15.80 -7.03
N ASN A 119 -21.28 16.11 -8.04
CA ASN A 119 -21.60 17.49 -8.40
C ASN A 119 -22.66 18.09 -7.43
N LYS A 120 -23.01 19.35 -7.62
CA LYS A 120 -24.02 20.05 -6.79
C LYS A 120 -25.44 19.45 -6.90
N LYS A 121 -25.73 18.70 -7.96
CA LYS A 121 -27.01 18.00 -8.15
C LYS A 121 -27.05 16.64 -7.47
N GLY A 122 -25.90 16.17 -6.91
CA GLY A 122 -25.77 14.85 -6.29
C GLY A 122 -25.38 13.74 -7.27
N GLU A 123 -25.15 14.07 -8.55
CA GLU A 123 -24.70 13.09 -9.56
C GLU A 123 -23.25 12.69 -9.28
N VAL A 124 -22.97 11.37 -9.32
CA VAL A 124 -21.61 10.83 -9.10
C VAL A 124 -20.77 11.07 -10.35
N LEU A 125 -19.68 11.79 -10.19
CA LEU A 125 -18.70 12.07 -11.25
C LEU A 125 -17.60 11.03 -11.29
N ASP A 126 -17.20 10.52 -10.10
CA ASP A 126 -16.16 9.52 -9.95
C ASP A 126 -16.33 8.74 -8.63
N CYS A 127 -15.85 7.51 -8.60
CA CYS A 127 -15.97 6.63 -7.44
C CYS A 127 -14.78 5.67 -7.37
N VAL A 128 -14.17 5.57 -6.19
CA VAL A 128 -13.12 4.59 -5.87
C VAL A 128 -13.54 3.78 -4.65
N VAL A 129 -13.23 2.50 -4.66
CA VAL A 129 -13.51 1.57 -3.55
C VAL A 129 -12.20 1.03 -3.01
N ASN A 130 -12.01 1.14 -1.70
CA ASN A 130 -10.83 0.63 -1.01
C ASN A 130 -11.22 -0.34 0.11
N PRO A 131 -10.41 -1.36 0.40
CA PRO A 131 -10.56 -2.15 1.62
C PRO A 131 -10.15 -1.32 2.85
N LEU A 132 -10.72 -1.67 4.00
CA LEU A 132 -10.30 -1.13 5.29
C LEU A 132 -10.30 -2.26 6.33
N GLY A 133 -9.14 -2.58 6.89
CA GLY A 133 -9.00 -3.44 8.05
C GLY A 133 -8.61 -2.60 9.27
N ILE A 134 -9.47 -2.58 10.27
CA ILE A 134 -9.24 -1.84 11.51
C ILE A 134 -8.31 -2.66 12.40
N ARG A 135 -7.10 -2.19 12.63
CA ARG A 135 -6.09 -2.85 13.45
C ARG A 135 -5.10 -1.87 14.03
N GLU A 136 -4.43 -2.31 15.08
CA GLU A 136 -3.22 -1.69 15.60
C GLU A 136 -2.12 -2.74 15.72
N TYR A 137 -0.87 -2.34 15.55
CA TYR A 137 0.28 -3.21 15.78
C TYR A 137 1.50 -2.42 16.24
N HIS A 138 2.39 -3.12 16.92
CA HIS A 138 3.70 -2.58 17.27
C HIS A 138 4.75 -3.69 17.34
N PHE A 139 6.00 -3.29 17.19
CA PHE A 139 7.17 -4.13 17.43
C PHE A 139 7.81 -3.71 18.73
N ASP A 140 8.03 -4.66 19.62
CA ASP A 140 8.80 -4.49 20.86
C ASP A 140 10.14 -5.19 20.70
N ALA A 141 11.23 -4.51 21.02
CA ALA A 141 12.59 -5.02 20.80
C ALA A 141 12.91 -6.29 21.61
N GLU A 142 12.26 -6.48 22.75
CA GLU A 142 12.48 -7.63 23.63
C GLU A 142 11.38 -8.68 23.51
N LYS A 143 10.13 -8.24 23.31
CA LYS A 143 8.94 -9.10 23.35
C LYS A 143 8.43 -9.50 21.98
N GLY A 144 8.88 -8.87 20.90
CA GLY A 144 8.53 -9.19 19.54
C GLY A 144 7.32 -8.42 19.00
N PHE A 145 6.54 -9.05 18.14
CA PHE A 145 5.44 -8.42 17.42
C PHE A 145 4.10 -8.60 18.11
N PHE A 146 3.30 -7.52 18.16
CA PHE A 146 1.95 -7.51 18.72
C PHE A 146 0.96 -7.00 17.69
N LEU A 147 -0.16 -7.71 17.54
CA LEU A 147 -1.31 -7.33 16.72
C LEU A 147 -2.54 -7.24 17.64
N ASN A 148 -3.24 -6.10 17.64
CA ASN A 148 -4.40 -5.84 18.48
C ASN A 148 -4.16 -6.15 19.98
N GLY A 149 -2.97 -5.80 20.48
CA GLY A 149 -2.53 -6.03 21.85
C GLY A 149 -2.13 -7.48 22.18
N LYS A 150 -2.20 -8.41 21.20
CA LYS A 150 -1.82 -9.83 21.40
C LYS A 150 -0.46 -10.11 20.76
N TYR A 151 0.42 -10.77 21.50
CA TYR A 151 1.68 -11.28 20.94
C TYR A 151 1.41 -12.25 19.80
N ARG A 152 2.16 -12.10 18.72
CA ARG A 152 2.09 -12.96 17.54
C ARG A 152 3.50 -13.33 17.10
N LYS A 153 3.83 -14.61 17.03
CA LYS A 153 5.01 -15.07 16.33
C LYS A 153 4.74 -15.01 14.83
N LEU A 154 5.60 -14.32 14.08
CA LEU A 154 5.50 -14.29 12.61
C LEU A 154 6.10 -15.59 12.04
N ILE A 155 5.28 -16.38 11.37
CA ILE A 155 5.64 -17.66 10.77
C ILE A 155 5.21 -17.64 9.32
N GLY A 156 6.15 -17.82 8.38
CA GLY A 156 5.82 -17.77 6.98
C GLY A 156 7.00 -18.01 6.06
N THR A 157 6.79 -17.66 4.81
CA THR A 157 7.75 -17.86 3.70
C THR A 157 7.96 -16.56 2.95
N SER A 158 8.99 -16.53 2.09
CA SER A 158 9.09 -15.53 1.02
C SER A 158 8.55 -16.12 -0.28
N ARG A 159 8.01 -15.25 -1.14
CA ARG A 159 7.46 -15.62 -2.43
C ARG A 159 7.99 -14.72 -3.54
N HIS A 160 8.46 -15.33 -4.62
CA HIS A 160 8.61 -14.70 -5.93
C HIS A 160 7.37 -14.99 -6.80
N GLN A 161 7.00 -14.05 -7.67
CA GLN A 161 5.84 -14.22 -8.56
C GLN A 161 6.23 -14.75 -9.93
N ASP A 162 6.97 -15.85 -9.97
CA ASP A 162 7.37 -16.44 -11.23
C ASP A 162 7.14 -17.95 -11.26
N TYR A 163 6.86 -18.47 -12.46
CA TYR A 163 6.64 -19.88 -12.71
C TYR A 163 7.49 -20.36 -13.89
N LYS A 164 7.93 -21.62 -13.81
CA LYS A 164 8.65 -22.27 -14.88
C LYS A 164 7.85 -22.23 -16.18
N GLY A 165 8.45 -21.68 -17.23
CA GLY A 165 7.85 -21.58 -18.56
C GLY A 165 6.90 -20.40 -18.78
N MET A 166 6.54 -19.64 -17.72
CA MET A 166 5.64 -18.49 -17.80
C MET A 166 6.31 -17.19 -17.37
N GLY A 167 7.43 -17.26 -16.64
CA GLY A 167 8.03 -16.08 -16.02
C GLY A 167 7.03 -15.41 -15.07
N ASN A 168 6.92 -14.08 -15.14
CA ASN A 168 6.00 -13.28 -14.33
C ASN A 168 4.61 -13.08 -14.98
N ALA A 169 4.36 -13.62 -16.18
CA ALA A 169 3.08 -13.49 -16.88
C ALA A 169 2.04 -14.47 -16.34
N LEU A 170 1.66 -14.28 -15.10
CA LEU A 170 0.73 -15.14 -14.37
C LEU A 170 -0.68 -14.57 -14.38
N ARG A 171 -1.68 -15.46 -14.41
CA ARG A 171 -3.07 -15.11 -14.15
C ARG A 171 -3.34 -15.01 -12.65
N ASP A 172 -4.36 -14.26 -12.27
CA ASP A 172 -4.78 -14.07 -10.88
C ASP A 172 -4.96 -15.39 -10.12
N GLU A 173 -5.53 -16.42 -10.77
CA GLU A 173 -5.78 -17.71 -10.13
C GLU A 173 -4.50 -18.39 -9.64
N MET A 174 -3.37 -18.16 -10.30
CA MET A 174 -2.08 -18.69 -9.87
C MET A 174 -1.57 -17.99 -8.62
N HIS A 175 -1.71 -16.67 -8.57
CA HIS A 175 -1.39 -15.88 -7.38
C HIS A 175 -2.31 -16.27 -6.20
N ILE A 176 -3.62 -16.37 -6.44
CA ILE A 176 -4.61 -16.80 -5.43
C ILE A 176 -4.24 -18.16 -4.85
N ARG A 177 -3.92 -19.13 -5.72
CA ARG A 177 -3.52 -20.47 -5.31
C ARG A 177 -2.29 -20.46 -4.40
N ASP A 178 -1.25 -19.69 -4.75
CA ASP A 178 -0.02 -19.63 -3.98
C ASP A 178 -0.27 -19.07 -2.56
N ILE A 179 -1.08 -18.02 -2.48
CA ILE A 179 -1.38 -17.41 -1.18
C ILE A 179 -2.27 -18.33 -0.34
N GLN A 180 -3.21 -19.03 -0.98
CA GLN A 180 -4.01 -20.06 -0.30
C GLN A 180 -3.12 -21.19 0.25
N LEU A 181 -2.21 -21.71 -0.56
CA LEU A 181 -1.26 -22.75 -0.11
C LEU A 181 -0.39 -22.27 1.05
N SER A 182 0.06 -21.02 1.03
CA SER A 182 0.81 -20.42 2.14
C SER A 182 -0.02 -20.40 3.42
N LYS A 183 -1.31 -20.06 3.34
CA LYS A 183 -2.23 -20.09 4.48
C LYS A 183 -2.47 -21.52 4.96
N ASP A 184 -2.71 -22.46 4.05
CA ASP A 184 -2.99 -23.88 4.34
C ASP A 184 -1.80 -24.58 5.04
N MET A 185 -0.56 -24.10 4.75
CA MET A 185 0.65 -24.54 5.47
C MET A 185 0.73 -24.02 6.92
N GLY A 186 -0.21 -23.18 7.36
CA GLY A 186 -0.22 -22.60 8.69
C GLY A 186 0.56 -21.27 8.79
N SER A 187 0.91 -20.64 7.68
CA SER A 187 1.58 -19.33 7.69
C SER A 187 0.63 -18.23 8.16
N ASN A 188 1.18 -17.25 8.89
CA ASN A 188 0.52 -16.00 9.23
C ASN A 188 1.28 -14.77 8.70
N PHE A 189 2.39 -15.01 7.98
CA PHE A 189 3.24 -13.97 7.43
C PHE A 189 3.76 -14.38 6.04
N LEU A 190 3.85 -13.42 5.11
CA LEU A 190 4.42 -13.58 3.79
C LEU A 190 5.42 -12.45 3.52
N ARG A 191 6.64 -12.78 3.15
CA ARG A 191 7.57 -11.82 2.57
C ARG A 191 7.33 -11.73 1.05
N VAL A 192 6.89 -10.57 0.60
CA VAL A 192 6.65 -10.28 -0.83
C VAL A 192 7.98 -9.87 -1.46
N ALA A 193 8.77 -10.88 -1.85
CA ALA A 193 10.17 -10.73 -2.25
C ALA A 193 10.33 -10.64 -3.77
N HIS A 194 11.24 -9.83 -4.29
CA HIS A 194 11.96 -8.69 -3.69
C HIS A 194 11.49 -7.41 -4.38
N TYR A 195 10.20 -7.30 -4.66
CA TYR A 195 9.52 -6.23 -5.41
C TYR A 195 8.02 -6.27 -5.14
N PRO A 196 7.30 -5.15 -5.27
CA PRO A 196 5.84 -5.17 -5.17
C PRO A 196 5.26 -6.14 -6.20
N GLN A 197 4.50 -7.13 -5.71
CA GLN A 197 3.89 -8.16 -6.56
C GLN A 197 2.52 -7.71 -7.08
N ASP A 198 1.83 -8.58 -7.80
CA ASP A 198 0.51 -8.32 -8.33
C ASP A 198 -0.45 -7.89 -7.21
N PRO A 199 -1.35 -6.90 -7.42
CA PRO A 199 -2.30 -6.45 -6.41
C PRO A 199 -3.18 -7.56 -5.83
N VAL A 200 -3.48 -8.61 -6.60
CA VAL A 200 -4.26 -9.75 -6.11
C VAL A 200 -3.57 -10.49 -4.96
N VAL A 201 -2.23 -10.49 -4.93
CA VAL A 201 -1.45 -11.08 -3.82
C VAL A 201 -1.80 -10.38 -2.50
N MET A 202 -1.79 -9.04 -2.49
CA MET A 202 -2.10 -8.25 -1.30
C MET A 202 -3.57 -8.40 -0.89
N GLN A 203 -4.49 -8.40 -1.87
CA GLN A 203 -5.91 -8.63 -1.63
C GLN A 203 -6.17 -9.99 -0.99
N MET A 204 -5.44 -11.03 -1.41
CA MET A 204 -5.55 -12.37 -0.82
C MET A 204 -4.95 -12.43 0.57
N CYS A 205 -3.81 -11.75 0.82
CA CYS A 205 -3.23 -11.64 2.15
C CYS A 205 -4.22 -10.97 3.13
N ASP A 206 -4.88 -9.89 2.70
CA ASP A 206 -5.91 -9.22 3.48
C ASP A 206 -7.10 -10.15 3.80
N LYS A 207 -7.58 -10.90 2.82
CA LYS A 207 -8.74 -11.79 2.94
C LYS A 207 -8.46 -13.03 3.80
N LEU A 208 -7.23 -13.55 3.73
CA LEU A 208 -6.85 -14.79 4.41
C LEU A 208 -6.15 -14.55 5.77
N GLY A 209 -5.88 -13.30 6.13
CA GLY A 209 -5.19 -12.96 7.37
C GLY A 209 -3.72 -13.37 7.33
N LEU A 210 -3.00 -12.97 6.29
CA LEU A 210 -1.55 -13.07 6.19
C LEU A 210 -0.95 -11.68 6.34
N LEU A 211 -0.13 -11.48 7.35
CA LEU A 211 0.68 -10.26 7.48
C LEU A 211 1.77 -10.25 6.41
N THR A 212 2.20 -9.07 5.97
CA THR A 212 3.17 -8.98 4.88
C THR A 212 4.28 -7.97 5.13
N SER A 213 5.46 -8.25 4.54
CA SER A 213 6.45 -7.24 4.20
C SER A 213 6.48 -7.05 2.69
N VAL A 214 6.51 -5.79 2.23
CA VAL A 214 6.61 -5.43 0.81
C VAL A 214 7.91 -4.68 0.59
N GLU A 215 8.60 -4.95 -0.54
CA GLU A 215 9.95 -4.46 -0.81
C GLU A 215 10.03 -3.72 -2.15
N ILE A 216 10.92 -2.72 -2.24
CA ILE A 216 11.39 -2.22 -3.54
C ILE A 216 12.61 -3.03 -4.02
N PRO A 217 12.84 -3.15 -5.35
CA PRO A 217 13.81 -4.08 -5.91
C PRO A 217 15.27 -3.60 -5.86
N ILE A 218 15.77 -3.21 -4.70
CA ILE A 218 17.20 -2.97 -4.49
C ILE A 218 17.85 -4.31 -4.08
N VAL A 219 18.37 -5.04 -5.05
CA VAL A 219 18.81 -6.44 -4.86
C VAL A 219 20.25 -6.63 -5.30
N ASN A 220 21.03 -7.38 -4.51
CA ASN A 220 22.42 -7.84 -4.75
C ASN A 220 23.49 -6.74 -4.70
N ALA A 221 23.25 -5.59 -5.30
CA ALA A 221 24.18 -4.45 -5.34
C ALA A 221 23.42 -3.14 -5.56
N ILE A 222 24.09 -2.02 -5.32
CA ILE A 222 23.60 -0.68 -5.65
C ILE A 222 24.47 -0.04 -6.71
N THR A 223 23.88 0.86 -7.52
CA THR A 223 24.60 1.74 -8.40
C THR A 223 24.86 3.08 -7.69
N GLN A 224 26.15 3.45 -7.59
CA GLN A 224 26.55 4.68 -6.90
C GLN A 224 26.33 5.92 -7.79
N SER A 225 25.06 6.26 -8.02
CA SER A 225 24.67 7.45 -8.77
C SER A 225 23.47 8.15 -8.14
N ARG A 226 23.38 9.47 -8.33
CA ARG A 226 22.25 10.27 -7.87
C ARG A 226 20.93 9.78 -8.49
N ALA A 227 20.93 9.49 -9.78
CA ALA A 227 19.76 9.00 -10.50
C ALA A 227 19.24 7.67 -9.92
N PHE A 228 20.14 6.76 -9.50
CA PHE A 228 19.73 5.52 -8.83
C PHE A 228 19.08 5.79 -7.47
N MET A 229 19.65 6.69 -6.68
CA MET A 229 19.08 7.07 -5.37
C MET A 229 17.69 7.71 -5.54
N ASP A 230 17.54 8.66 -6.48
CA ASP A 230 16.25 9.32 -6.74
C ASP A 230 15.19 8.31 -7.19
N ASN A 231 15.55 7.35 -8.06
CA ASN A 231 14.66 6.28 -8.48
C ASN A 231 14.26 5.36 -7.30
N CYS A 232 15.18 5.07 -6.38
CA CYS A 232 14.86 4.27 -5.18
C CYS A 232 13.83 4.99 -4.29
N VAL A 233 13.98 6.29 -4.10
CA VAL A 233 13.05 7.12 -3.31
C VAL A 233 11.67 7.18 -3.97
N GLU A 234 11.62 7.36 -5.30
CA GLU A 234 10.37 7.37 -6.07
C GLU A 234 9.65 6.02 -5.98
N GLN A 235 10.34 4.91 -6.24
CA GLN A 235 9.76 3.57 -6.13
C GLN A 235 9.26 3.26 -4.71
N ALA A 236 9.98 3.69 -3.67
CA ALA A 236 9.54 3.51 -2.29
C ALA A 236 8.26 4.29 -2.00
N THR A 237 8.16 5.53 -2.50
CA THR A 237 6.96 6.36 -2.37
C THR A 237 5.77 5.71 -3.09
N GLU A 238 5.97 5.25 -4.33
CA GLU A 238 4.94 4.55 -5.11
C GLU A 238 4.49 3.26 -4.40
N MET A 239 5.44 2.46 -3.93
CA MET A 239 5.14 1.22 -3.20
C MET A 239 4.25 1.48 -1.98
N VAL A 240 4.60 2.47 -1.16
CA VAL A 240 3.81 2.82 0.02
C VAL A 240 2.44 3.35 -0.38
N CYS A 241 2.37 4.28 -1.34
CA CYS A 241 1.11 4.89 -1.78
C CYS A 241 0.15 3.86 -2.39
N GLN A 242 0.65 2.95 -3.23
CA GLN A 242 -0.17 1.94 -3.89
C GLN A 242 -0.65 0.85 -2.92
N ASN A 243 0.12 0.54 -1.88
CA ASN A 243 -0.21 -0.52 -0.93
C ASN A 243 -0.72 0.00 0.43
N TYR A 244 -0.95 1.31 0.58
CA TYR A 244 -1.26 1.95 1.85
C TYR A 244 -2.50 1.38 2.55
N ASN A 245 -3.53 1.04 1.78
CA ASN A 245 -4.82 0.60 2.31
C ASN A 245 -4.90 -0.90 2.61
N TYR A 246 -3.86 -1.68 2.33
CA TYR A 246 -3.85 -3.12 2.66
C TYR A 246 -3.51 -3.33 4.14
N PRO A 247 -4.45 -3.82 4.97
CA PRO A 247 -4.19 -4.06 6.39
C PRO A 247 -3.17 -5.16 6.66
N SER A 248 -2.90 -6.03 5.71
CA SER A 248 -1.87 -7.07 5.80
C SER A 248 -0.45 -6.50 5.90
N VAL A 249 -0.19 -5.31 5.33
CA VAL A 249 1.17 -4.73 5.32
C VAL A 249 1.55 -4.20 6.69
N ILE A 250 2.66 -4.72 7.24
CA ILE A 250 3.22 -4.31 8.53
C ILE A 250 4.69 -3.89 8.44
N ILE A 251 5.37 -4.22 7.34
CA ILE A 251 6.77 -3.90 7.12
C ILE A 251 6.96 -3.38 5.70
N TRP A 252 7.60 -2.22 5.58
CA TRP A 252 8.15 -1.69 4.33
C TRP A 252 9.64 -1.98 4.30
N ALA A 253 10.08 -2.79 3.32
CA ALA A 253 11.47 -3.13 3.13
C ALA A 253 12.02 -2.45 1.86
N TYR A 254 13.31 -2.18 1.82
CA TYR A 254 13.89 -1.46 0.71
C TYR A 254 15.24 -1.99 0.22
N MET A 255 15.77 -3.05 0.83
CA MET A 255 17.03 -3.64 0.40
C MET A 255 17.04 -5.15 0.63
N ASN A 256 17.62 -5.87 -0.33
CA ASN A 256 17.91 -7.29 -0.20
C ASN A 256 19.33 -7.61 -0.65
N GLU A 257 20.14 -8.20 0.23
CA GLU A 257 21.46 -8.76 -0.10
C GLU A 257 22.40 -7.80 -0.85
N VAL A 258 22.35 -6.50 -0.57
CA VAL A 258 23.08 -5.45 -1.31
C VAL A 258 24.62 -5.54 -1.20
N LEU A 259 25.12 -6.49 -0.41
CA LEU A 259 26.53 -6.84 -0.31
C LEU A 259 26.84 -8.20 -0.93
N LEU A 260 25.89 -8.86 -1.58
CA LEU A 260 26.12 -10.20 -2.14
C LEU A 260 27.03 -10.14 -3.38
N ARG A 261 26.85 -9.12 -4.21
CA ARG A 261 27.66 -8.91 -5.44
C ARG A 261 28.08 -7.45 -5.56
N PRO A 262 28.83 -6.94 -4.58
CA PRO A 262 29.21 -5.52 -4.59
C PRO A 262 30.14 -5.23 -5.78
N PRO A 263 30.00 -4.06 -6.44
CA PRO A 263 30.82 -3.69 -7.59
C PRO A 263 32.18 -3.10 -7.18
N PHE A 264 32.81 -3.69 -6.16
CA PHE A 264 34.14 -3.27 -5.71
C PHE A 264 34.99 -4.50 -5.34
N ASN A 265 36.33 -4.33 -5.38
CA ASN A 265 37.23 -5.36 -4.87
C ASN A 265 37.10 -5.47 -3.34
N PRO A 266 36.76 -6.64 -2.75
CA PRO A 266 36.63 -6.83 -1.31
C PRO A 266 37.85 -6.39 -0.50
N ASP A 267 39.05 -6.50 -1.07
CA ASP A 267 40.33 -6.11 -0.45
C ASP A 267 40.60 -4.61 -0.53
N ASN A 268 39.87 -3.88 -1.36
CA ASN A 268 40.00 -2.43 -1.47
C ASN A 268 39.17 -1.69 -0.42
N LYS A 269 39.80 -1.38 0.70
CA LYS A 269 39.15 -0.72 1.84
C LYS A 269 38.52 0.64 1.47
N LYS A 270 39.10 1.38 0.52
CA LYS A 270 38.60 2.68 0.11
C LYS A 270 37.29 2.54 -0.69
N GLU A 271 37.28 1.69 -1.72
CA GLU A 271 36.07 1.42 -2.52
C GLU A 271 34.92 0.89 -1.63
N ARG A 272 35.23 -0.03 -0.71
CA ARG A 272 34.25 -0.53 0.26
C ARG A 272 33.68 0.59 1.11
N ALA A 273 34.50 1.49 1.64
CA ALA A 273 34.06 2.60 2.47
C ALA A 273 33.17 3.58 1.67
N GLU A 274 33.51 3.88 0.42
CA GLU A 274 32.71 4.72 -0.47
C GLU A 274 31.36 4.07 -0.77
N TYR A 275 31.32 2.79 -1.08
CA TYR A 275 30.09 2.03 -1.32
C TYR A 275 29.19 2.02 -0.07
N MET A 276 29.71 1.73 1.11
CA MET A 276 28.95 1.73 2.36
C MET A 276 28.40 3.11 2.71
N LYS A 277 29.17 4.16 2.46
CA LYS A 277 28.71 5.54 2.65
C LYS A 277 27.51 5.84 1.74
N PHE A 278 27.58 5.46 0.48
CA PHE A 278 26.50 5.69 -0.47
C PHE A 278 25.26 4.83 -0.16
N LEU A 279 25.47 3.58 0.27
CA LEU A 279 24.40 2.70 0.76
C LEU A 279 23.63 3.33 1.92
N HIS A 280 24.32 3.90 2.90
CA HIS A 280 23.70 4.61 4.01
C HIS A 280 22.94 5.87 3.56
N GLN A 281 23.41 6.57 2.54
CA GLN A 281 22.70 7.72 1.97
C GLN A 281 21.38 7.30 1.32
N ILE A 282 21.37 6.20 0.56
CA ILE A 282 20.14 5.64 -0.01
C ILE A 282 19.17 5.22 1.10
N ALA A 283 19.65 4.47 2.11
CA ALA A 283 18.84 4.03 3.23
C ALA A 283 18.18 5.22 3.94
N SER A 284 18.97 6.24 4.28
CA SER A 284 18.45 7.44 4.94
C SER A 284 17.44 8.21 4.09
N ALA A 285 17.68 8.34 2.78
CA ALA A 285 16.78 9.04 1.85
C ALA A 285 15.44 8.29 1.71
N VAL A 286 15.48 6.97 1.55
CA VAL A 286 14.28 6.13 1.46
C VAL A 286 13.51 6.14 2.77
N GLU A 287 14.17 5.95 3.92
CA GLU A 287 13.50 5.98 5.22
C GLU A 287 12.82 7.33 5.51
N ALA A 288 13.47 8.44 5.17
CA ALA A 288 12.88 9.78 5.35
C ALA A 288 11.61 9.97 4.53
N GLN A 289 11.48 9.26 3.41
CA GLN A 289 10.32 9.38 2.50
C GLN A 289 9.15 8.47 2.91
N ILE A 290 9.44 7.28 3.48
CA ILE A 290 8.40 6.30 3.81
C ILE A 290 7.88 6.40 5.25
N ARG A 291 8.53 7.17 6.13
CA ARG A 291 8.08 7.48 7.52
C ARG A 291 7.08 8.62 7.54
#